data_e1420c3f9e1f3ce27d7b96302118693b
#
_entry.id   e1420c3f9e1f3ce27d7b96302118693b
#
_cell.length_a   1.000
_cell.length_b   1.000
_cell.length_c   1.000
_cell.angle_alpha   90.00
_cell.angle_beta   90.00
_cell.angle_gamma   90.00
#
_symmetry.space_group_name_H-M   'P 1'
#
loop_
_entity.id
_entity.type
_entity.pdbx_description
1 polymer ?
#
loop_
_entity_poly.entity_id
_entity_poly.type
_entity_poly.pdbx_seq_one_letter_code
_entity_poly.pdbx_strand_id
1 'polypeptide(L)'
;MIIFLMAKTTIVPDYPALLIDGAEKSLVVTDLHLGFEGNLSQNNIFLGKNTTVTESVKEIEKILERTKSDSLILLGDVKSGIKLITKTEWKVVPVFFEGLKKRIDITIVPGNHDANIEKLVPEGITFTSSKGLIIEDALLTHGHTMPSENFSQINTI
;
A
#
# COMPACT_ATOMS: atom_id res chain seq x y z
N MET A 1 0.14 14.47 -32.30
CA MET A 1 0.93 13.24 -32.02
C MET A 1 0.57 12.83 -30.60
N ILE A 2 -0.20 11.77 -30.44
CA ILE A 2 -0.57 11.24 -29.13
C ILE A 2 0.58 10.29 -28.75
N ILE A 3 1.37 10.68 -27.75
CA ILE A 3 2.40 9.81 -27.17
C ILE A 3 1.67 8.94 -26.13
N PHE A 4 1.51 7.65 -26.40
CA PHE A 4 1.13 6.69 -25.39
C PHE A 4 2.36 6.43 -24.51
N LEU A 5 2.35 6.95 -23.28
CA LEU A 5 3.30 6.51 -22.28
C LEU A 5 2.89 5.11 -21.83
N MET A 6 3.83 4.19 -21.81
CA MET A 6 3.66 2.84 -21.28
C MET A 6 4.35 2.77 -19.94
N ALA A 7 3.64 2.33 -18.92
CA ALA A 7 4.20 2.14 -17.59
C ALA A 7 5.21 0.99 -17.59
N LYS A 8 6.44 1.25 -17.20
CA LYS A 8 7.43 0.19 -17.01
C LYS A 8 7.35 -0.34 -15.60
N THR A 9 6.95 -1.60 -15.46
CA THR A 9 6.87 -2.30 -14.18
C THR A 9 8.16 -3.07 -13.90
N THR A 10 8.73 -2.90 -12.72
CA THR A 10 10.00 -3.55 -12.32
C THR A 10 9.91 -4.02 -10.87
N ILE A 11 10.31 -5.25 -10.58
CA ILE A 11 10.46 -5.74 -9.20
C ILE A 11 11.65 -5.04 -8.56
N VAL A 12 11.49 -4.54 -7.34
CA VAL A 12 12.61 -3.95 -6.58
C VAL A 12 13.46 -5.10 -6.02
N PRO A 13 14.74 -5.24 -6.42
CA PRO A 13 15.57 -6.33 -5.92
C PRO A 13 15.72 -6.29 -4.40
N ASP A 14 15.62 -7.45 -3.76
CA ASP A 14 15.74 -7.67 -2.31
C ASP A 14 14.56 -7.16 -1.46
N TYR A 15 13.50 -6.63 -2.10
CA TYR A 15 12.31 -6.12 -1.40
C TYR A 15 11.01 -6.65 -2.02
N PRO A 16 9.96 -6.92 -1.21
CA PRO A 16 8.64 -7.28 -1.71
C PRO A 16 7.89 -6.05 -2.21
N ALA A 17 8.41 -5.42 -3.27
CA ALA A 17 7.87 -4.19 -3.81
C ALA A 17 8.03 -4.14 -5.33
N LEU A 18 7.12 -3.41 -5.99
CA LEU A 18 7.18 -3.09 -7.41
C LEU A 18 7.46 -1.60 -7.58
N LEU A 19 8.15 -1.27 -8.66
CA LEU A 19 8.33 0.08 -9.14
C LEU A 19 7.56 0.24 -10.44
N ILE A 20 6.74 1.27 -10.53
CA ILE A 20 6.10 1.70 -11.76
C ILE A 20 6.76 3.00 -12.19
N ASP A 21 7.40 2.95 -13.35
CA ASP A 21 8.14 4.06 -13.94
C ASP A 21 7.35 4.56 -15.17
N GLY A 22 6.64 5.64 -14.99
CA GLY A 22 5.78 6.30 -15.96
C GLY A 22 6.07 7.81 -15.99
N ALA A 23 5.05 8.63 -16.08
CA ALA A 23 5.15 10.08 -15.93
C ALA A 23 5.69 10.46 -14.54
N GLU A 24 5.28 9.71 -13.53
CA GLU A 24 5.82 9.75 -12.18
C GLU A 24 6.27 8.33 -11.78
N LYS A 25 7.27 8.26 -10.91
CA LYS A 25 7.81 7.00 -10.42
C LYS A 25 7.14 6.62 -9.11
N SER A 26 6.34 5.56 -9.15
CA SER A 26 5.57 5.09 -8.01
C SER A 26 6.14 3.80 -7.43
N LEU A 27 6.38 3.79 -6.11
CA LEU A 27 6.66 2.56 -5.36
C LEU A 27 5.35 1.91 -4.98
N VAL A 28 5.19 0.61 -5.27
CA VAL A 28 4.00 -0.16 -4.92
C VAL A 28 4.38 -1.22 -3.87
N VAL A 29 3.65 -1.22 -2.76
CA VAL A 29 3.77 -2.19 -1.67
C VAL A 29 2.38 -2.74 -1.35
N THR A 30 2.28 -4.01 -1.02
CA THR A 30 1.03 -4.70 -0.69
C THR A 30 1.15 -5.51 0.59
N ASP A 31 0.01 -5.91 1.17
CA ASP A 31 -0.08 -6.90 2.26
C ASP A 31 0.74 -6.56 3.51
N LEU A 32 0.70 -5.31 3.95
CA LEU A 32 1.41 -4.86 5.16
C LEU A 32 0.85 -5.48 6.44
N HIS A 33 -0.45 -5.75 6.48
CA HIS A 33 -1.15 -6.34 7.62
C HIS A 33 -0.78 -5.72 8.97
N LEU A 34 -0.69 -4.39 9.03
CA LEU A 34 -0.36 -3.67 10.25
C LEU A 34 -1.29 -4.05 11.40
N GLY A 35 -0.71 -4.40 12.55
CA GLY A 35 -1.46 -4.85 13.73
C GLY A 35 -1.67 -6.36 13.81
N PHE A 36 -1.10 -7.15 12.90
CA PHE A 36 -1.20 -8.61 12.91
C PHE A 36 -0.69 -9.23 14.21
N GLU A 37 0.34 -8.66 14.84
CA GLU A 37 0.89 -9.09 16.12
C GLU A 37 -0.14 -9.04 17.26
N GLY A 38 -1.07 -8.09 17.18
CA GLY A 38 -2.18 -8.02 18.13
C GLY A 38 -3.11 -9.22 18.05
N ASN A 39 -3.33 -9.76 16.87
CA ASN A 39 -4.13 -10.96 16.65
C ASN A 39 -3.41 -12.21 17.18
N LEU A 40 -2.09 -12.30 16.99
CA LEU A 40 -1.27 -13.38 17.53
C LEU A 40 -1.25 -13.36 19.06
N SER A 41 -1.13 -12.19 19.66
CA SER A 41 -1.14 -12.03 21.13
C SER A 41 -2.46 -12.47 21.75
N GLN A 42 -3.61 -12.27 21.10
CA GLN A 42 -4.92 -12.77 21.55
C GLN A 42 -4.98 -14.31 21.55
N ASN A 43 -4.17 -14.97 20.75
CA ASN A 43 -4.04 -16.42 20.69
C ASN A 43 -2.85 -16.94 21.54
N ASN A 44 -2.36 -16.16 22.48
CA ASN A 44 -1.21 -16.48 23.36
C ASN A 44 0.11 -16.73 22.59
N ILE A 45 0.24 -16.20 21.37
CA ILE A 45 1.47 -16.25 20.58
C ILE A 45 2.16 -14.88 20.69
N PHE A 46 3.32 -14.83 21.33
CA PHE A 46 4.08 -13.60 21.52
C PHE A 46 5.31 -13.58 20.60
N LEU A 47 5.38 -12.61 19.70
CA LEU A 47 6.49 -12.41 18.77
C LEU A 47 7.59 -11.47 19.30
N GLY A 48 7.67 -11.28 20.61
CA GLY A 48 8.63 -10.36 21.21
C GLY A 48 8.17 -8.89 21.20
N LYS A 49 9.09 -7.94 21.31
CA LYS A 49 8.75 -6.50 21.32
C LYS A 49 8.26 -6.07 19.93
N ASN A 50 7.17 -5.29 19.91
CA ASN A 50 6.57 -4.73 18.68
C ASN A 50 7.54 -3.76 17.99
N THR A 51 8.40 -4.31 17.17
CA THR A 51 9.32 -3.55 16.31
C THR A 51 8.71 -3.22 14.96
N THR A 52 7.66 -3.92 14.59
CA THR A 52 7.15 -4.07 13.23
C THR A 52 6.76 -2.76 12.54
N VAL A 53 6.01 -1.86 13.16
CA VAL A 53 5.59 -0.61 12.49
C VAL A 53 6.78 0.29 12.19
N THR A 54 7.66 0.49 13.16
CA THR A 54 8.86 1.32 12.97
C THR A 54 9.82 0.71 11.97
N GLU A 55 9.91 -0.61 11.95
CA GLU A 55 10.72 -1.35 10.97
C GLU A 55 10.13 -1.24 9.57
N SER A 56 8.81 -1.42 9.42
CA SER A 56 8.11 -1.25 8.14
C SER A 56 8.29 0.17 7.58
N VAL A 57 8.16 1.21 8.42
CA VAL A 57 8.41 2.59 8.00
C VAL A 57 9.84 2.75 7.50
N LYS A 58 10.85 2.30 8.28
CA LYS A 58 12.26 2.40 7.90
C LYS A 58 12.59 1.61 6.63
N GLU A 59 11.97 0.46 6.46
CA GLU A 59 12.18 -0.35 5.26
C GLU A 59 11.63 0.36 4.02
N ILE A 60 10.40 0.87 4.10
CA ILE A 60 9.81 1.66 3.01
C ILE A 60 10.65 2.91 2.72
N GLU A 61 11.12 3.63 3.75
CA GLU A 61 12.02 4.78 3.56
C GLU A 61 13.29 4.40 2.78
N LYS A 62 13.94 3.28 3.13
CA LYS A 62 15.11 2.79 2.40
C LYS A 62 14.80 2.49 0.93
N ILE A 63 13.64 1.88 0.67
CA ILE A 63 13.23 1.57 -0.70
C ILE A 63 12.98 2.86 -1.48
N LEU A 64 12.27 3.82 -0.90
CA LEU A 64 12.01 5.13 -1.50
C LEU A 64 13.31 5.88 -1.84
N GLU A 65 14.27 5.89 -0.92
CA GLU A 65 15.59 6.50 -1.15
C GLU A 65 16.36 5.80 -2.28
N ARG A 66 16.34 4.46 -2.31
CA ARG A 66 17.02 3.67 -3.34
C ARG A 66 16.39 3.82 -4.70
N THR A 67 15.07 3.85 -4.78
CA THR A 67 14.31 3.91 -6.04
C THR A 67 14.11 5.34 -6.54
N LYS A 68 14.23 6.33 -5.65
CA LYS A 68 13.89 7.73 -5.91
C LYS A 68 12.47 7.88 -6.42
N SER A 69 11.54 7.20 -5.74
CA SER A 69 10.13 7.24 -6.09
C SER A 69 9.50 8.57 -5.68
N ASP A 70 8.58 9.06 -6.50
CA ASP A 70 7.86 10.32 -6.31
C ASP A 70 6.59 10.10 -5.47
N SER A 71 6.05 8.87 -5.47
CA SER A 71 4.85 8.48 -4.73
C SER A 71 4.92 7.06 -4.19
N LEU A 72 4.09 6.76 -3.20
CA LEU A 72 3.91 5.45 -2.60
C LEU A 72 2.46 4.98 -2.80
N ILE A 73 2.29 3.79 -3.35
CA ILE A 73 0.99 3.15 -3.51
C ILE A 73 0.92 1.94 -2.58
N LEU A 74 -0.04 1.95 -1.68
CA LEU A 74 -0.36 0.81 -0.84
C LEU A 74 -1.49 0.02 -1.51
N LEU A 75 -1.14 -1.13 -2.06
CA LEU A 75 -2.03 -1.93 -2.90
C LEU A 75 -2.75 -3.01 -2.09
N GLY A 76 -3.60 -2.57 -1.18
CA GLY A 76 -4.46 -3.42 -0.37
C GLY A 76 -3.81 -4.06 0.85
N ASP A 77 -4.68 -4.49 1.75
CA ASP A 77 -4.38 -5.19 2.98
C ASP A 77 -3.35 -4.49 3.87
N VAL A 78 -3.55 -3.16 4.00
CA VAL A 78 -2.72 -2.30 4.85
C VAL A 78 -2.88 -2.67 6.32
N LYS A 79 -4.12 -2.91 6.79
CA LYS A 79 -4.39 -3.37 8.15
C LYS A 79 -4.73 -4.85 8.21
N SER A 80 -4.61 -5.46 9.38
CA SER A 80 -4.76 -6.89 9.56
C SER A 80 -6.22 -7.36 9.72
N GLY A 81 -7.07 -6.59 10.39
CA GLY A 81 -8.45 -6.99 10.68
C GLY A 81 -9.38 -6.80 9.48
N ILE A 82 -10.21 -7.80 9.17
CA ILE A 82 -11.10 -7.76 8.00
C ILE A 82 -12.26 -6.79 8.21
N LYS A 83 -13.10 -7.02 9.21
CA LYS A 83 -14.36 -6.28 9.41
C LYS A 83 -14.27 -5.17 10.46
N LEU A 84 -13.55 -5.41 11.54
CA LEU A 84 -13.45 -4.51 12.67
C LEU A 84 -12.02 -4.01 12.83
N ILE A 85 -11.92 -2.78 13.30
CA ILE A 85 -10.62 -2.21 13.69
C ILE A 85 -10.28 -2.71 15.09
N THR A 86 -9.12 -3.32 15.23
CA THR A 86 -8.62 -3.82 16.51
C THR A 86 -7.98 -2.70 17.34
N LYS A 87 -7.83 -2.93 18.65
CA LYS A 87 -7.12 -1.98 19.54
C LYS A 87 -5.67 -1.76 19.11
N THR A 88 -5.04 -2.77 18.53
CA THR A 88 -3.67 -2.67 18.02
C THR A 88 -3.62 -1.79 16.79
N GLU A 89 -4.54 -1.98 15.84
CA GLU A 89 -4.59 -1.18 14.62
C GLU A 89 -4.86 0.31 14.91
N TRP A 90 -5.72 0.63 15.89
CA TRP A 90 -5.92 2.02 16.35
C TRP A 90 -4.61 2.69 16.82
N LYS A 91 -3.64 1.92 17.28
CA LYS A 91 -2.33 2.45 17.72
C LYS A 91 -1.31 2.48 16.59
N VAL A 92 -1.22 1.40 15.80
CA VAL A 92 -0.09 1.21 14.88
C VAL A 92 -0.32 1.83 13.50
N VAL A 93 -1.55 1.81 12.97
CA VAL A 93 -1.83 2.32 11.63
C VAL A 93 -1.60 3.84 11.53
N PRO A 94 -2.12 4.69 12.46
CA PRO A 94 -1.80 6.12 12.42
C PRO A 94 -0.31 6.41 12.50
N VAL A 95 0.44 5.68 13.35
CA VAL A 95 1.89 5.86 13.50
C VAL A 95 2.63 5.55 12.20
N PHE A 96 2.22 4.52 11.49
CA PHE A 96 2.78 4.18 10.17
C PHE A 96 2.64 5.36 9.18
N PHE A 97 1.43 5.88 9.04
CA PHE A 97 1.18 6.99 8.11
C PHE A 97 1.86 8.29 8.53
N GLU A 98 1.86 8.62 9.83
CA GLU A 98 2.57 9.81 10.33
C GLU A 98 4.09 9.74 10.09
N GLY A 99 4.65 8.53 10.05
CA GLY A 99 6.06 8.33 9.70
C GLY A 99 6.39 8.67 8.24
N LEU A 100 5.46 8.43 7.32
CA LEU A 100 5.72 8.51 5.88
C LEU A 100 5.12 9.75 5.19
N LYS A 101 3.93 10.21 5.60
CA LYS A 101 3.15 11.25 4.88
C LYS A 101 3.86 12.60 4.71
N LYS A 102 4.86 12.89 5.52
CA LYS A 102 5.65 14.13 5.41
C LYS A 102 6.74 14.06 4.33
N ARG A 103 7.03 12.87 3.82
CA ARG A 103 8.11 12.60 2.89
C ARG A 103 7.64 12.27 1.49
N ILE A 104 6.44 11.68 1.39
CA ILE A 104 5.96 11.11 0.14
C ILE A 104 4.44 11.17 0.08
N ASP A 105 3.90 11.42 -1.10
CA ASP A 105 2.47 11.30 -1.35
C ASP A 105 2.06 9.83 -1.34
N ILE A 106 0.99 9.52 -0.60
CA ILE A 106 0.53 8.15 -0.40
C ILE A 106 -0.85 7.97 -1.00
N THR A 107 -1.01 6.93 -1.81
CA THR A 107 -2.30 6.49 -2.33
C THR A 107 -2.61 5.08 -1.84
N ILE A 108 -3.83 4.87 -1.35
CA ILE A 108 -4.32 3.56 -0.92
C ILE A 108 -5.32 3.03 -1.95
N VAL A 109 -5.07 1.84 -2.46
CA VAL A 109 -6.03 1.00 -3.16
C VAL A 109 -6.53 -0.02 -2.15
N PRO A 110 -7.76 0.09 -1.61
CA PRO A 110 -8.18 -0.76 -0.50
C PRO A 110 -8.24 -2.24 -0.85
N GLY A 111 -7.73 -3.10 0.04
CA GLY A 111 -7.86 -4.55 0.01
C GLY A 111 -9.09 -5.05 0.78
N ASN A 112 -9.24 -6.37 0.86
CA ASN A 112 -10.37 -6.97 1.60
C ASN A 112 -10.22 -6.86 3.13
N HIS A 113 -9.03 -6.60 3.64
CA HIS A 113 -8.78 -6.32 5.06
C HIS A 113 -9.00 -4.84 5.41
N ASP A 114 -9.15 -3.94 4.45
CA ASP A 114 -9.12 -2.49 4.69
C ASP A 114 -10.48 -1.86 5.01
N ALA A 115 -11.48 -2.67 5.39
CA ALA A 115 -12.77 -2.11 5.81
C ALA A 115 -12.60 -1.10 6.95
N ASN A 116 -13.15 0.11 6.78
CA ASN A 116 -13.06 1.25 7.71
C ASN A 116 -11.65 1.79 7.96
N ILE A 117 -10.67 1.50 7.12
CA ILE A 117 -9.29 1.99 7.29
C ILE A 117 -9.21 3.53 7.28
N GLU A 118 -10.13 4.20 6.61
CA GLU A 118 -10.22 5.66 6.54
C GLU A 118 -10.33 6.33 7.92
N LYS A 119 -10.80 5.60 8.94
CA LYS A 119 -10.86 6.08 10.33
C LYS A 119 -9.51 6.12 11.03
N LEU A 120 -8.51 5.42 10.47
CA LEU A 120 -7.16 5.29 11.03
C LEU A 120 -6.13 6.13 10.29
N VAL A 121 -6.49 6.57 9.08
CA VAL A 121 -5.57 7.25 8.17
C VAL A 121 -5.69 8.76 8.37
N PRO A 122 -4.58 9.48 8.55
CA PRO A 122 -4.59 10.94 8.69
C PRO A 122 -4.99 11.63 7.38
N GLU A 123 -5.40 12.89 7.48
CA GLU A 123 -5.67 13.73 6.32
C GLU A 123 -4.45 13.84 5.38
N GLY A 124 -4.72 14.03 4.09
CA GLY A 124 -3.69 14.16 3.06
C GLY A 124 -3.32 12.84 2.37
N ILE A 125 -3.92 11.72 2.77
CA ILE A 125 -3.76 10.44 2.08
C ILE A 125 -4.88 10.25 1.06
N THR A 126 -4.52 9.84 -0.15
CA THR A 126 -5.49 9.60 -1.24
C THR A 126 -6.06 8.18 -1.16
N PHE A 127 -7.37 8.05 -1.32
CA PHE A 127 -8.03 6.75 -1.47
C PHE A 127 -8.56 6.60 -2.89
N THR A 128 -8.39 5.41 -3.44
CA THR A 128 -8.99 5.01 -4.71
C THR A 128 -10.11 3.99 -4.50
N SER A 129 -10.70 3.53 -5.59
CA SER A 129 -11.65 2.43 -5.55
C SER A 129 -10.93 1.10 -5.27
N SER A 130 -11.58 0.20 -4.53
CA SER A 130 -11.13 -1.20 -4.39
C SER A 130 -11.09 -1.97 -5.71
N LYS A 131 -11.68 -1.42 -6.77
CA LYS A 131 -11.60 -1.99 -8.14
C LYS A 131 -10.23 -1.79 -8.79
N GLY A 132 -9.40 -0.92 -8.23
CA GLY A 132 -8.04 -0.68 -8.68
C GLY A 132 -7.75 0.77 -9.04
N LEU A 133 -6.50 1.01 -9.37
CA LEU A 133 -5.93 2.28 -9.83
C LEU A 133 -5.27 2.04 -11.18
N ILE A 134 -5.58 2.87 -12.16
CA ILE A 134 -4.93 2.83 -13.47
C ILE A 134 -3.84 3.90 -13.51
N ILE A 135 -2.63 3.48 -13.82
CA ILE A 135 -1.50 4.35 -14.11
C ILE A 135 -1.06 4.06 -15.54
N GLU A 136 -1.28 5.03 -16.42
CA GLU A 136 -1.05 4.88 -17.88
C GLU A 136 -1.78 3.66 -18.45
N ASP A 137 -1.08 2.59 -18.80
CA ASP A 137 -1.61 1.33 -19.33
C ASP A 137 -1.55 0.17 -18.32
N ALA A 138 -1.16 0.44 -17.07
CA ALA A 138 -1.13 -0.55 -16.00
C ALA A 138 -2.32 -0.40 -15.04
N LEU A 139 -3.02 -1.51 -14.79
CA LEU A 139 -4.05 -1.62 -13.76
C LEU A 139 -3.45 -2.24 -12.50
N LEU A 140 -3.46 -1.49 -11.41
CA LEU A 140 -3.10 -1.96 -10.09
C LEU A 140 -4.35 -2.39 -9.34
N THR A 141 -4.46 -3.64 -9.00
CA THR A 141 -5.58 -4.20 -8.22
C THR A 141 -5.10 -5.17 -7.17
N HIS A 142 -5.74 -5.17 -6.01
CA HIS A 142 -5.49 -6.17 -4.97
C HIS A 142 -6.14 -7.54 -5.31
N GLY A 143 -6.98 -7.59 -6.33
CA GLY A 143 -7.53 -8.83 -6.87
C GLY A 143 -8.76 -9.40 -6.15
N HIS A 144 -9.25 -8.79 -5.08
CA HIS A 144 -10.43 -9.27 -4.34
C HIS A 144 -11.76 -8.77 -4.91
N THR A 145 -11.73 -7.82 -5.84
CA THR A 145 -12.88 -7.29 -6.56
C THR A 145 -12.66 -7.38 -8.06
N MET A 146 -13.75 -7.46 -8.82
CA MET A 146 -13.65 -7.36 -10.27
C MET A 146 -13.30 -5.92 -10.66
N PRO A 147 -12.31 -5.73 -11.53
CA PRO A 147 -11.97 -4.42 -12.07
C PRO A 147 -13.15 -3.78 -12.81
N SER A 148 -13.11 -2.45 -13.00
CA SER A 148 -14.07 -1.76 -13.84
C SER A 148 -13.88 -2.12 -15.34
N GLU A 149 -14.95 -2.10 -16.10
CA GLU A 149 -15.08 -2.73 -17.45
C GLU A 149 -14.18 -2.20 -18.59
N ASN A 150 -13.35 -1.18 -18.37
CA ASN A 150 -12.54 -0.60 -19.46
C ASN A 150 -11.12 -1.20 -19.54
N PHE A 151 -11.05 -2.46 -19.97
CA PHE A 151 -9.76 -3.14 -20.20
C PHE A 151 -9.09 -2.82 -21.54
N SER A 152 -9.75 -2.13 -22.48
CA SER A 152 -9.25 -1.94 -23.85
C SER A 152 -7.93 -1.13 -23.97
N GLN A 153 -7.51 -0.48 -22.89
CA GLN A 153 -6.28 0.33 -22.86
C GLN A 153 -5.25 -0.22 -21.86
N ILE A 154 -5.55 -1.36 -21.22
CA ILE A 154 -4.70 -1.94 -20.20
C ILE A 154 -3.83 -3.03 -20.81
N ASN A 155 -2.51 -2.88 -20.71
CA ASN A 155 -1.54 -3.86 -21.19
C ASN A 155 -0.90 -4.65 -20.05
N THR A 156 -1.00 -4.16 -18.81
CA THR A 156 -0.43 -4.78 -17.61
C THR A 156 -1.44 -4.79 -16.46
N ILE A 157 -1.58 -5.91 -15.78
CA ILE A 157 -2.40 -6.08 -14.56
C ILE A 157 -1.55 -6.65 -13.46
#